data_68f5bb5fb76ff3419d684ce0c11cd5c0
#
_entry.id   68f5bb5fb76ff3419d684ce0c11cd5c0
#
_cell.length_a   1.000
_cell.length_b   1.000
_cell.length_c   1.000
_cell.angle_alpha   90.00
_cell.angle_beta   90.00
_cell.angle_gamma   90.00
#
_symmetry.space_group_name_H-M   'P 1'
#
loop_
_entity.id
_entity.type
_entity.pdbx_description
1 polymer ?
#
loop_
_entity_poly.entity_id
_entity_poly.type
_entity_poly.pdbx_seq_one_letter_code
_entity_poly.pdbx_strand_id
1 'polypeptide(L)'
;MGAIYLFNSALHHNYMVKKRQKNIKSAKKGKAQVAVRHLVDKSKVYPLTEALELAKKTSTVKFDASIEVHIRLGIDPRKGDQQIRGAVSLPHGSGKTVKVAAFVSPENEAAVKAAGADIVGGEDLIAEIRRTEKTDFQVAVAEPAMMKNLAVIAKVLGTRGLMPSPKNETVTADPAKAVAELKKG
;
A
#
# COMPACT_ATOMS: atom_id res chain seq x y z
N MET A 1 -46.45 8.48 15.21
CA MET A 1 -45.24 9.29 15.53
C MET A 1 -44.02 8.77 14.80
N GLY A 2 -43.96 8.85 13.47
CA GLY A 2 -42.86 8.24 12.66
C GLY A 2 -42.37 9.09 11.50
N ALA A 3 -42.83 10.33 11.33
CA ALA A 3 -42.51 11.14 10.13
C ALA A 3 -41.49 12.27 10.34
N ILE A 4 -41.03 12.53 11.56
CA ILE A 4 -40.16 13.71 11.86
C ILE A 4 -38.68 13.40 11.78
N TYR A 5 -38.24 12.14 11.84
CA TYR A 5 -36.80 11.79 11.83
C TYR A 5 -36.16 11.67 10.46
N LEU A 6 -36.92 11.51 9.38
CA LEU A 6 -36.38 11.37 8.02
C LEU A 6 -36.05 12.73 7.35
N PHE A 7 -36.63 13.82 7.81
CA PHE A 7 -36.43 15.15 7.21
C PHE A 7 -35.09 15.81 7.63
N ASN A 8 -34.57 15.44 8.81
CA ASN A 8 -33.37 16.07 9.36
C ASN A 8 -32.06 15.49 8.79
N SER A 9 -32.03 14.24 8.34
CA SER A 9 -30.83 13.63 7.79
C SER A 9 -30.49 14.13 6.36
N ALA A 10 -31.51 14.34 5.54
CA ALA A 10 -31.36 14.87 4.18
C ALA A 10 -30.93 16.35 4.18
N LEU A 11 -31.46 17.16 5.09
CA LEU A 11 -31.06 18.56 5.27
C LEU A 11 -29.63 18.69 5.78
N HIS A 12 -29.22 17.85 6.72
CA HIS A 12 -27.83 17.85 7.22
C HIS A 12 -26.84 17.37 6.17
N HIS A 13 -27.18 16.34 5.39
CA HIS A 13 -26.37 15.87 4.28
C HIS A 13 -26.20 16.95 3.19
N ASN A 14 -27.27 17.59 2.77
CA ASN A 14 -27.25 18.69 1.81
C ASN A 14 -26.48 19.93 2.33
N TYR A 15 -26.58 20.25 3.62
CA TYR A 15 -25.81 21.33 4.23
C TYR A 15 -24.30 21.04 4.23
N MET A 16 -23.89 19.82 4.56
CA MET A 16 -22.48 19.41 4.56
C MET A 16 -21.91 19.33 3.15
N VAL A 17 -22.68 18.88 2.15
CA VAL A 17 -22.27 18.87 0.74
C VAL A 17 -22.09 20.31 0.22
N LYS A 18 -23.02 21.21 0.52
CA LYS A 18 -22.93 22.64 0.16
C LYS A 18 -21.74 23.33 0.85
N LYS A 19 -21.46 23.03 2.12
CA LYS A 19 -20.31 23.57 2.87
C LYS A 19 -18.97 23.08 2.31
N ARG A 20 -18.87 21.79 1.92
CA ARG A 20 -17.70 21.26 1.20
C ARG A 20 -17.50 21.93 -0.16
N GLN A 21 -18.57 22.13 -0.94
CA GLN A 21 -18.48 22.82 -2.23
C GLN A 21 -18.09 24.30 -2.08
N LYS A 22 -18.53 24.99 -1.01
CA LYS A 22 -18.17 26.38 -0.73
C LYS A 22 -16.68 26.52 -0.38
N ASN A 23 -16.12 25.60 0.42
CA ASN A 23 -14.71 25.60 0.79
C ASN A 23 -13.78 25.27 -0.41
N ILE A 24 -14.24 24.44 -1.36
CA ILE A 24 -13.50 24.16 -2.58
C ILE A 24 -13.48 25.37 -3.53
N LYS A 25 -14.52 26.25 -3.48
CA LYS A 25 -14.58 27.46 -4.31
C LYS A 25 -13.68 28.60 -3.80
N SER A 26 -13.27 28.58 -2.51
CA SER A 26 -12.51 29.68 -1.91
C SER A 26 -11.00 29.55 -2.03
N ALA A 27 -10.46 28.38 -2.37
CA ALA A 27 -9.03 28.23 -2.61
C ALA A 27 -8.62 28.93 -3.91
N LYS A 28 -7.73 29.94 -3.83
CA LYS A 28 -7.14 30.59 -5.00
C LYS A 28 -6.40 29.52 -5.81
N LYS A 29 -6.94 29.18 -6.98
CA LYS A 29 -6.32 28.20 -7.90
C LYS A 29 -5.16 28.86 -8.62
N GLY A 30 -4.04 28.14 -8.76
CA GLY A 30 -2.91 28.61 -9.55
C GLY A 30 -3.32 28.85 -11.01
N LYS A 31 -2.71 29.85 -11.68
CA LYS A 31 -3.00 30.20 -13.07
C LYS A 31 -2.89 29.00 -14.02
N ALA A 32 -1.88 28.16 -13.84
CA ALA A 32 -1.67 26.93 -14.62
C ALA A 32 -2.83 25.93 -14.49
N GLN A 33 -3.35 25.74 -13.26
CA GLN A 33 -4.47 24.84 -13.02
C GLN A 33 -5.78 25.36 -13.62
N VAL A 34 -5.96 26.68 -13.69
CA VAL A 34 -7.14 27.29 -14.33
C VAL A 34 -7.10 27.07 -15.83
N ALA A 35 -5.92 27.18 -16.45
CA ALA A 35 -5.73 27.03 -17.88
C ALA A 35 -6.09 25.62 -18.41
N VAL A 36 -5.85 24.55 -17.62
CA VAL A 36 -6.13 23.17 -18.05
C VAL A 36 -7.48 22.64 -17.57
N ARG A 37 -8.19 23.38 -16.73
CA ARG A 37 -9.43 22.91 -16.10
C ARG A 37 -10.56 22.63 -17.09
N HIS A 38 -10.61 23.36 -18.20
CA HIS A 38 -11.64 23.21 -19.23
C HIS A 38 -11.48 21.92 -20.04
N LEU A 39 -10.29 21.27 -19.99
CA LEU A 39 -10.03 20.03 -20.70
C LEU A 39 -10.75 18.82 -20.09
N VAL A 40 -11.16 18.92 -18.83
CA VAL A 40 -11.79 17.80 -18.10
C VAL A 40 -13.20 18.15 -17.68
N ASP A 41 -14.17 17.43 -18.22
CA ASP A 41 -15.55 17.50 -17.76
C ASP A 41 -15.76 16.52 -16.60
N LYS A 42 -16.10 17.04 -15.43
CA LYS A 42 -16.29 16.25 -14.21
C LYS A 42 -17.56 15.42 -14.18
N SER A 43 -18.48 15.67 -15.07
CA SER A 43 -19.76 14.95 -15.20
C SER A 43 -19.62 13.70 -16.09
N LYS A 44 -18.59 13.68 -16.94
CA LYS A 44 -18.34 12.59 -17.88
C LYS A 44 -17.48 11.49 -17.24
N VAL A 45 -17.84 10.24 -17.50
CA VAL A 45 -17.00 9.06 -17.21
C VAL A 45 -16.10 8.81 -18.41
N TYR A 46 -14.80 8.78 -18.18
CA TYR A 46 -13.79 8.55 -19.22
C TYR A 46 -13.30 7.10 -19.19
N PRO A 47 -13.10 6.47 -20.35
CA PRO A 47 -12.39 5.20 -20.43
C PRO A 47 -10.92 5.37 -19.99
N LEU A 48 -10.29 4.28 -19.55
CA LEU A 48 -8.95 4.33 -18.94
C LEU A 48 -7.90 5.01 -19.84
N THR A 49 -7.88 4.68 -21.12
CA THR A 49 -6.93 5.24 -22.10
C THR A 49 -7.09 6.75 -22.25
N GLU A 50 -8.32 7.22 -22.44
CA GLU A 50 -8.64 8.65 -22.55
C GLU A 50 -8.31 9.39 -21.23
N ALA A 51 -8.61 8.78 -20.08
CA ALA A 51 -8.29 9.35 -18.77
C ALA A 51 -6.78 9.54 -18.56
N LEU A 52 -5.95 8.58 -18.98
CA LEU A 52 -4.49 8.66 -18.90
C LEU A 52 -3.93 9.76 -19.83
N GLU A 53 -4.47 9.89 -21.05
CA GLU A 53 -4.08 10.96 -21.96
C GLU A 53 -4.46 12.35 -21.41
N LEU A 54 -5.66 12.47 -20.85
CA LEU A 54 -6.10 13.70 -20.19
C LEU A 54 -5.23 14.03 -18.97
N ALA A 55 -4.85 13.04 -18.17
CA ALA A 55 -3.95 13.23 -17.05
C ALA A 55 -2.59 13.77 -17.49
N LYS A 56 -2.02 13.25 -18.60
CA LYS A 56 -0.80 13.79 -19.20
C LYS A 56 -0.97 15.22 -19.72
N LYS A 57 -2.07 15.52 -20.43
CA LYS A 57 -2.35 16.85 -20.98
C LYS A 57 -2.62 17.91 -19.89
N THR A 58 -3.16 17.50 -18.75
CA THR A 58 -3.45 18.39 -17.62
C THR A 58 -2.28 18.54 -16.65
N SER A 59 -1.21 17.78 -16.82
CA SER A 59 0.02 17.94 -16.06
C SER A 59 0.70 19.26 -16.44
N THR A 60 0.88 20.14 -15.46
CA THR A 60 1.50 21.47 -15.65
C THR A 60 2.94 21.53 -15.15
N VAL A 61 3.46 20.41 -14.66
CA VAL A 61 4.81 20.31 -14.10
C VAL A 61 5.83 20.00 -15.19
N LYS A 62 7.09 20.42 -14.98
CA LYS A 62 8.20 20.25 -15.94
C LYS A 62 9.11 19.06 -15.58
N PHE A 63 8.77 18.31 -14.56
CA PHE A 63 9.52 17.11 -14.10
C PHE A 63 8.63 15.87 -14.27
N ASP A 64 9.23 14.70 -14.23
CA ASP A 64 8.52 13.43 -14.30
C ASP A 64 7.60 13.26 -13.09
N ALA A 65 6.29 13.34 -13.33
CA ALA A 65 5.28 13.26 -12.30
C ALA A 65 4.67 11.85 -12.22
N SER A 66 4.38 11.41 -11.01
CA SER A 66 3.65 10.16 -10.78
C SER A 66 2.15 10.34 -11.02
N ILE A 67 1.51 9.32 -11.57
CA ILE A 67 0.05 9.23 -11.66
C ILE A 67 -0.43 8.37 -10.50
N GLU A 68 -1.30 8.93 -9.66
CA GLU A 68 -1.91 8.23 -8.54
C GLU A 68 -3.38 7.91 -8.84
N VAL A 69 -3.80 6.71 -8.48
CA VAL A 69 -5.19 6.26 -8.65
C VAL A 69 -5.85 6.17 -7.28
N HIS A 70 -6.94 6.91 -7.08
CA HIS A 70 -7.76 6.85 -5.88
C HIS A 70 -9.09 6.17 -6.19
N ILE A 71 -9.33 5.03 -5.56
CA ILE A 71 -10.53 4.22 -5.78
C ILE A 71 -11.44 4.31 -4.54
N ARG A 72 -12.69 4.73 -4.75
CA ARG A 72 -13.70 4.66 -3.70
C ARG A 72 -14.38 3.29 -3.75
N LEU A 73 -14.05 2.45 -2.80
CA LEU A 73 -14.69 1.15 -2.64
C LEU A 73 -16.09 1.33 -2.02
N GLY A 74 -17.06 0.52 -2.45
CA GLY A 74 -18.41 0.50 -1.91
C GLY A 74 -18.53 -0.30 -0.59
N ILE A 75 -17.57 -0.15 0.32
CA ILE A 75 -17.48 -0.89 1.58
C ILE A 75 -17.69 0.01 2.78
N ASP A 76 -18.16 -0.57 3.88
CA ASP A 76 -18.20 0.09 5.20
C ASP A 76 -17.00 -0.38 6.04
N PRO A 77 -15.97 0.47 6.26
CA PRO A 77 -14.76 0.09 6.99
C PRO A 77 -14.99 -0.18 8.48
N ARG A 78 -16.18 0.15 9.00
CA ARG A 78 -16.55 -0.13 10.40
C ARG A 78 -16.93 -1.59 10.62
N LYS A 79 -17.32 -2.29 9.55
CA LYS A 79 -17.69 -3.70 9.59
C LYS A 79 -16.45 -4.55 9.33
N GLY A 80 -16.12 -5.45 10.25
CA GLY A 80 -14.93 -6.30 10.15
C GLY A 80 -14.94 -7.24 8.96
N ASP A 81 -16.12 -7.68 8.51
CA ASP A 81 -16.35 -8.53 7.35
C ASP A 81 -16.13 -7.82 6.01
N GLN A 82 -16.22 -6.48 5.99
CA GLN A 82 -16.02 -5.67 4.80
C GLN A 82 -14.61 -5.05 4.72
N GLN A 83 -13.73 -5.35 5.66
CA GLN A 83 -12.34 -4.92 5.59
C GLN A 83 -11.56 -5.71 4.55
N ILE A 84 -11.04 -5.03 3.53
CA ILE A 84 -10.20 -5.62 2.50
C ILE A 84 -8.75 -5.48 2.91
N ARG A 85 -8.03 -6.61 2.95
CA ARG A 85 -6.60 -6.67 3.17
C ARG A 85 -6.02 -7.76 2.28
N GLY A 86 -5.09 -7.40 1.42
CA GLY A 86 -4.47 -8.33 0.49
C GLY A 86 -3.21 -7.77 -0.12
N ALA A 87 -2.41 -8.62 -0.72
CA ALA A 87 -1.26 -8.29 -1.53
C ALA A 87 -1.55 -8.64 -2.99
N VAL A 88 -1.00 -7.88 -3.92
CA VAL A 88 -1.12 -8.10 -5.37
C VAL A 88 0.24 -7.92 -5.99
N SER A 89 0.71 -8.93 -6.71
CA SER A 89 1.92 -8.82 -7.53
C SER A 89 1.65 -8.02 -8.79
N LEU A 90 2.45 -6.98 -9.02
CA LEU A 90 2.32 -6.17 -10.23
C LEU A 90 3.06 -6.84 -11.40
N PRO A 91 2.44 -6.94 -12.61
CA PRO A 91 3.04 -7.65 -13.75
C PRO A 91 4.37 -7.02 -14.23
N HIS A 92 4.55 -5.72 -14.04
CA HIS A 92 5.75 -4.98 -14.43
C HIS A 92 6.57 -4.48 -13.24
N GLY A 93 6.23 -4.93 -12.01
CA GLY A 93 6.86 -4.49 -10.79
C GLY A 93 6.52 -3.05 -10.40
N SER A 94 7.05 -2.62 -9.26
CA SER A 94 6.85 -1.25 -8.73
C SER A 94 7.94 -0.25 -9.16
N GLY A 95 8.99 -0.71 -9.86
CA GLY A 95 10.17 0.08 -10.20
C GLY A 95 11.06 0.46 -9.00
N LYS A 96 10.73 -0.02 -7.80
CA LYS A 96 11.51 0.22 -6.58
C LYS A 96 12.31 -1.03 -6.22
N THR A 97 13.59 -0.86 -5.93
CA THR A 97 14.41 -1.93 -5.36
C THR A 97 14.09 -2.07 -3.87
N VAL A 98 13.52 -3.21 -3.49
CA VAL A 98 13.17 -3.51 -2.10
C VAL A 98 14.26 -4.40 -1.50
N LYS A 99 14.78 -4.03 -0.32
CA LYS A 99 15.67 -4.89 0.46
C LYS A 99 14.84 -5.92 1.21
N VAL A 100 15.07 -7.18 0.92
CA VAL A 100 14.33 -8.30 1.50
C VAL A 100 15.23 -9.07 2.48
N ALA A 101 14.75 -9.25 3.69
CA ALA A 101 15.33 -10.15 4.67
C ALA A 101 14.56 -11.47 4.71
N ALA A 102 15.25 -12.57 4.74
CA ALA A 102 14.64 -13.89 4.81
C ALA A 102 15.11 -14.65 6.05
N PHE A 103 14.14 -15.05 6.86
CA PHE A 103 14.34 -15.87 8.06
C PHE A 103 13.99 -17.32 7.73
N VAL A 104 15.01 -18.10 7.45
CA VAL A 104 14.87 -19.46 6.92
C VAL A 104 15.76 -20.43 7.66
N SER A 105 15.46 -21.72 7.54
CA SER A 105 16.33 -22.78 8.00
C SER A 105 17.60 -22.87 7.16
N PRO A 106 18.71 -23.40 7.69
CA PRO A 106 19.99 -23.51 6.98
C PRO A 106 19.88 -24.23 5.62
N GLU A 107 18.93 -25.16 5.51
CA GLU A 107 18.67 -25.93 4.30
C GLU A 107 18.23 -25.06 3.11
N ASN A 108 17.45 -24.00 3.39
CA ASN A 108 16.86 -23.12 2.36
C ASN A 108 17.64 -21.82 2.13
N GLU A 109 18.69 -21.56 2.92
CA GLU A 109 19.49 -20.33 2.78
C GLU A 109 20.08 -20.16 1.38
N ALA A 110 20.65 -21.22 0.80
CA ALA A 110 21.27 -21.16 -0.52
C ALA A 110 20.24 -20.82 -1.62
N ALA A 111 19.06 -21.44 -1.56
CA ALA A 111 17.98 -21.20 -2.52
C ALA A 111 17.45 -19.78 -2.44
N VAL A 112 17.31 -19.26 -1.23
CA VAL A 112 16.79 -17.90 -0.98
C VAL A 112 17.80 -16.82 -1.36
N LYS A 113 19.09 -17.06 -1.14
CA LYS A 113 20.18 -16.19 -1.65
C LYS A 113 20.19 -16.16 -3.18
N ALA A 114 20.03 -17.32 -3.84
CA ALA A 114 19.94 -17.40 -5.29
C ALA A 114 18.69 -16.67 -5.84
N ALA A 115 17.59 -16.64 -5.09
CA ALA A 115 16.38 -15.88 -5.43
C ALA A 115 16.53 -14.35 -5.28
N GLY A 116 17.64 -13.87 -4.70
CA GLY A 116 17.98 -12.46 -4.61
C GLY A 116 17.66 -11.79 -3.29
N ALA A 117 17.49 -12.53 -2.18
CA ALA A 117 17.38 -11.92 -0.85
C ALA A 117 18.69 -11.20 -0.47
N ASP A 118 18.55 -9.99 0.12
CA ASP A 118 19.71 -9.19 0.51
C ASP A 118 20.29 -9.65 1.85
N ILE A 119 19.44 -10.08 2.75
CA ILE A 119 19.81 -10.55 4.08
C ILE A 119 19.15 -11.91 4.28
N VAL A 120 19.95 -12.93 4.53
CA VAL A 120 19.46 -14.29 4.77
C VAL A 120 20.11 -14.81 6.03
N GLY A 121 19.30 -15.37 6.92
CA GLY A 121 19.81 -16.00 8.13
C GLY A 121 18.69 -16.63 8.96
N GLY A 122 19.10 -17.46 9.88
CA GLY A 122 18.25 -18.15 10.85
C GLY A 122 18.28 -17.49 12.22
N GLU A 123 18.64 -18.28 13.22
CA GLU A 123 18.71 -17.84 14.62
C GLU A 123 19.79 -16.79 14.88
N ASP A 124 20.91 -16.86 14.15
CA ASP A 124 22.01 -15.90 14.27
C ASP A 124 21.57 -14.48 13.89
N LEU A 125 20.81 -14.34 12.79
CA LEU A 125 20.25 -13.07 12.36
C LEU A 125 19.24 -12.53 13.39
N ILE A 126 18.44 -13.41 13.97
CA ILE A 126 17.49 -13.03 15.03
C ILE A 126 18.24 -12.53 16.28
N ALA A 127 19.31 -13.19 16.67
CA ALA A 127 20.14 -12.79 17.81
C ALA A 127 20.83 -11.43 17.54
N GLU A 128 21.31 -11.21 16.33
CA GLU A 128 21.89 -9.93 15.92
C GLU A 128 20.87 -8.79 15.96
N ILE A 129 19.69 -8.97 15.40
CA ILE A 129 18.62 -7.97 15.43
C ILE A 129 18.18 -7.69 16.87
N ARG A 130 18.09 -8.72 17.72
CA ARG A 130 17.77 -8.55 19.13
C ARG A 130 18.78 -7.67 19.86
N ARG A 131 20.08 -7.81 19.53
CA ARG A 131 21.17 -7.07 20.19
C ARG A 131 21.28 -5.64 19.67
N THR A 132 21.13 -5.47 18.35
CA THR A 132 21.41 -4.19 17.68
C THR A 132 20.17 -3.34 17.44
N GLU A 133 18.98 -3.97 17.44
CA GLU A 133 17.70 -3.39 17.04
C GLU A 133 17.71 -2.77 15.63
N LYS A 134 18.74 -3.07 14.82
CA LYS A 134 18.86 -2.57 13.44
C LYS A 134 18.08 -3.48 12.49
N THR A 135 17.32 -2.88 11.58
CA THR A 135 16.58 -3.56 10.53
C THR A 135 16.80 -2.81 9.22
N ASP A 136 17.88 -3.15 8.52
CA ASP A 136 18.28 -2.50 7.26
C ASP A 136 17.56 -3.12 6.04
N PHE A 137 16.31 -3.55 6.21
CA PHE A 137 15.45 -4.13 5.20
C PHE A 137 14.05 -3.52 5.25
N GLN A 138 13.29 -3.68 4.18
CA GLN A 138 11.96 -3.10 4.02
C GLN A 138 10.86 -4.15 4.09
N VAL A 139 11.19 -5.40 3.75
CA VAL A 139 10.27 -6.54 3.83
C VAL A 139 10.98 -7.73 4.45
N ALA A 140 10.28 -8.47 5.28
CA ALA A 140 10.77 -9.71 5.88
C ALA A 140 9.91 -10.89 5.42
N VAL A 141 10.57 -11.95 4.97
CA VAL A 141 9.96 -13.25 4.65
C VAL A 141 10.40 -14.25 5.69
N ALA A 142 9.52 -15.14 6.10
CA ALA A 142 9.86 -16.17 7.07
C ALA A 142 9.24 -17.53 6.72
N GLU A 143 9.95 -18.58 7.08
CA GLU A 143 9.36 -19.91 7.13
C GLU A 143 8.43 -20.05 8.35
N PRO A 144 7.35 -20.87 8.25
CA PRO A 144 6.46 -21.12 9.37
C PRO A 144 7.19 -21.64 10.61
N ALA A 145 8.23 -22.46 10.44
CA ALA A 145 9.05 -23.01 11.50
C ALA A 145 9.80 -21.92 12.29
N MET A 146 10.28 -20.88 11.61
CA MET A 146 11.05 -19.78 12.20
C MET A 146 10.18 -18.76 12.94
N MET A 147 8.86 -18.80 12.77
CA MET A 147 7.94 -17.85 13.41
C MET A 147 7.99 -17.87 14.93
N LYS A 148 8.28 -19.05 15.53
CA LYS A 148 8.46 -19.17 16.99
C LYS A 148 9.67 -18.38 17.47
N ASN A 149 10.78 -18.48 16.74
CA ASN A 149 12.03 -17.80 17.07
C ASN A 149 11.91 -16.28 16.84
N LEU A 150 11.16 -15.86 15.80
CA LEU A 150 10.87 -14.45 15.51
C LEU A 150 10.04 -13.76 16.60
N ALA A 151 9.32 -14.52 17.43
CA ALA A 151 8.55 -13.96 18.54
C ALA A 151 9.43 -13.16 19.52
N VAL A 152 10.71 -13.50 19.65
CA VAL A 152 11.68 -12.81 20.53
C VAL A 152 11.93 -11.37 20.07
N ILE A 153 11.90 -11.12 18.75
CA ILE A 153 12.12 -9.81 18.14
C ILE A 153 10.82 -9.19 17.61
N ALA A 154 9.66 -9.81 17.90
CA ALA A 154 8.37 -9.34 17.40
C ALA A 154 8.07 -7.89 17.76
N LYS A 155 8.53 -7.40 18.92
CA LYS A 155 8.39 -6.00 19.33
C LYS A 155 9.14 -5.06 18.38
N VAL A 156 10.38 -5.41 18.01
CA VAL A 156 11.22 -4.59 17.11
C VAL A 156 10.65 -4.57 15.69
N LEU A 157 10.29 -5.74 15.18
CA LEU A 157 9.72 -5.86 13.83
C LEU A 157 8.32 -5.28 13.74
N GLY A 158 7.50 -5.48 14.78
CA GLY A 158 6.10 -5.04 14.83
C GLY A 158 5.96 -3.52 14.85
N THR A 159 6.76 -2.80 15.65
CA THR A 159 6.75 -1.33 15.70
C THR A 159 7.13 -0.69 14.37
N ARG A 160 7.93 -1.37 13.55
CA ARG A 160 8.37 -0.92 12.23
C ARG A 160 7.50 -1.45 11.08
N GLY A 161 6.49 -2.28 11.39
CA GLY A 161 5.63 -2.90 10.38
C GLY A 161 6.30 -3.98 9.53
N LEU A 162 7.43 -4.54 10.00
CA LEU A 162 8.27 -5.50 9.29
C LEU A 162 7.98 -6.95 9.69
N MET A 163 7.02 -7.19 10.58
CA MET A 163 6.69 -8.54 11.04
C MET A 163 6.08 -9.37 9.92
N PRO A 164 6.64 -10.53 9.56
CA PRO A 164 6.05 -11.42 8.58
C PRO A 164 4.63 -11.85 8.98
N SER A 165 3.73 -11.95 8.01
CA SER A 165 2.33 -12.31 8.25
C SER A 165 1.82 -13.22 7.14
N PRO A 166 1.07 -14.28 7.48
CA PRO A 166 0.42 -15.13 6.48
C PRO A 166 -0.56 -14.36 5.59
N LYS A 167 -1.18 -13.29 6.12
CA LYS A 167 -2.12 -12.45 5.38
C LYS A 167 -1.48 -11.65 4.24
N ASN A 168 -0.19 -11.38 4.34
CA ASN A 168 0.59 -10.67 3.33
C ASN A 168 1.47 -11.63 2.51
N GLU A 169 1.25 -12.94 2.63
CA GLU A 169 2.00 -14.00 1.95
C GLU A 169 3.51 -13.98 2.23
N THR A 170 3.92 -13.30 3.31
CA THR A 170 5.33 -13.20 3.74
C THR A 170 5.74 -14.33 4.70
N VAL A 171 4.79 -15.20 5.08
CA VAL A 171 5.06 -16.47 5.78
C VAL A 171 4.66 -17.59 4.85
N THR A 172 5.64 -18.33 4.34
CA THR A 172 5.42 -19.36 3.32
C THR A 172 6.39 -20.52 3.49
N ALA A 173 5.99 -21.70 3.01
CA ALA A 173 6.85 -22.86 2.93
C ALA A 173 7.93 -22.74 1.83
N ASP A 174 7.66 -21.91 0.78
CA ASP A 174 8.58 -21.66 -0.32
C ASP A 174 9.12 -20.22 -0.26
N PRO A 175 10.09 -19.91 0.63
CA PRO A 175 10.59 -18.56 0.80
C PRO A 175 11.33 -18.02 -0.43
N ALA A 176 11.94 -18.89 -1.24
CA ALA A 176 12.64 -18.48 -2.46
C ALA A 176 11.68 -17.88 -3.50
N LYS A 177 10.51 -18.48 -3.69
CA LYS A 177 9.46 -17.97 -4.59
C LYS A 177 8.94 -16.63 -4.09
N ALA A 178 8.62 -16.51 -2.80
CA ALA A 178 8.14 -15.26 -2.22
C ALA A 178 9.16 -14.12 -2.37
N VAL A 179 10.45 -14.39 -2.16
CA VAL A 179 11.52 -13.39 -2.36
C VAL A 179 11.59 -12.96 -3.83
N ALA A 180 11.50 -13.89 -4.79
CA ALA A 180 11.55 -13.56 -6.21
C ALA A 180 10.34 -12.68 -6.63
N GLU A 181 9.16 -12.92 -6.07
CA GLU A 181 7.98 -12.10 -6.30
C GLU A 181 8.11 -10.71 -5.68
N LEU A 182 8.57 -10.61 -4.43
CA LEU A 182 8.80 -9.34 -3.75
C LEU A 182 9.90 -8.49 -4.41
N LYS A 183 10.89 -9.12 -5.06
CA LYS A 183 11.91 -8.41 -5.83
C LYS A 183 11.41 -7.85 -7.15
N LYS A 184 10.34 -8.42 -7.70
CA LYS A 184 9.66 -7.85 -8.87
C LYS A 184 8.81 -6.63 -8.50
N GLY A 185 8.41 -6.47 -7.26
CA GLY A 185 7.68 -5.33 -6.72
C GLY A 185 6.23 -5.59 -6.43
#